data_abc83916e9fa289a999eab5b910653f5
#
_entry.id   abc83916e9fa289a999eab5b910653f5
#
_cell.length_a   1.000
_cell.length_b   1.000
_cell.length_c   1.000
_cell.angle_alpha   90.00
_cell.angle_beta   90.00
_cell.angle_gamma   90.00
#
_symmetry.space_group_name_H-M   'P 1'
#
loop_
_entity.id
_entity.type
_entity.pdbx_description
1 polymer ?
#
loop_
_entity_poly.entity_id
_entity_poly.type
_entity_poly.pdbx_seq_one_letter_code
_entity_poly.pdbx_strand_id
1 'polypeptide(L)'
;MVEIRKGDFSLDEVAAGMKSPEVGAIITYSGTVRQFPGGAGLNFEDRQEAVQSLKQIEKRAVEKFDIAAVAIIHRVGFLGITENILLVAVSASRRKAAFDACNSIINEIKDLHKSWQREVQK
;
A
#
# COMPACT_ATOMS: atom_id res chain seq x y z
N MET A 1 -2.47 2.52 -10.10
CA MET A 1 -1.03 2.29 -10.30
C MET A 1 -0.52 1.34 -9.23
N VAL A 2 0.15 0.30 -9.61
CA VAL A 2 0.75 -0.68 -8.69
C VAL A 2 2.23 -0.79 -8.99
N GLU A 3 3.06 -0.70 -7.95
CA GLU A 3 4.51 -0.79 -8.08
C GLU A 3 5.10 -1.61 -6.93
N ILE A 4 6.06 -2.46 -7.25
CA ILE A 4 6.91 -3.15 -6.27
C ILE A 4 8.33 -2.62 -6.46
N ARG A 5 8.99 -2.22 -5.37
CA ARG A 5 10.32 -1.59 -5.44
C ARG A 5 11.11 -1.84 -4.15
N LYS A 6 12.42 -1.76 -4.25
CA LYS A 6 13.30 -1.84 -3.07
C LYS A 6 13.43 -0.50 -2.37
N GLY A 7 13.49 0.59 -3.13
CA GLY A 7 13.67 1.92 -2.60
C GLY A 7 12.45 2.49 -1.90
N ASP A 8 12.66 3.52 -1.13
CA ASP A 8 11.59 4.22 -0.42
C ASP A 8 10.71 5.02 -1.39
N PHE A 9 9.60 5.54 -0.89
CA PHE A 9 8.63 6.30 -1.67
C PHE A 9 8.31 7.62 -0.96
N SER A 10 7.70 8.54 -1.70
CA SER A 10 7.25 9.82 -1.17
C SER A 10 5.74 9.90 -1.19
N LEU A 11 5.12 9.96 -0.01
CA LEU A 11 3.68 10.17 0.11
C LEU A 11 3.25 11.48 -0.55
N ASP A 12 4.05 12.54 -0.38
CA ASP A 12 3.73 13.84 -0.93
C ASP A 12 3.69 13.84 -2.46
N GLU A 13 4.64 13.16 -3.09
CA GLU A 13 4.67 13.05 -4.55
C GLU A 13 3.47 12.29 -5.09
N VAL A 14 3.11 11.18 -4.45
CA VAL A 14 1.96 10.38 -4.86
C VAL A 14 0.67 11.18 -4.70
N ALA A 15 0.48 11.83 -3.55
CA ALA A 15 -0.71 12.65 -3.29
C ALA A 15 -0.81 13.80 -4.28
N ALA A 16 0.31 14.48 -4.58
CA ALA A 16 0.31 15.58 -5.55
C ALA A 16 -0.13 15.11 -6.94
N GLY A 17 0.29 13.92 -7.35
CA GLY A 17 -0.08 13.36 -8.65
C GLY A 17 -1.55 12.95 -8.76
N MET A 18 -2.26 12.86 -7.64
CA MET A 18 -3.67 12.49 -7.62
C MET A 18 -4.64 13.68 -7.69
N LYS A 19 -4.13 14.90 -7.58
CA LYS A 19 -4.97 16.09 -7.64
C LYS A 19 -5.57 16.28 -9.02
N SER A 20 -6.88 16.53 -9.07
CA SER A 20 -7.59 16.87 -10.30
C SER A 20 -8.90 17.61 -9.96
N PRO A 21 -9.55 18.26 -10.94
CA PRO A 21 -10.77 19.02 -10.67
C PRO A 21 -11.92 18.20 -10.07
N GLU A 22 -11.97 16.88 -10.37
CA GLU A 22 -13.03 16.01 -9.88
C GLU A 22 -12.75 15.43 -8.49
N VAL A 23 -11.53 15.59 -8.00
CA VAL A 23 -11.09 14.98 -6.74
C VAL A 23 -11.29 15.95 -5.58
N GLY A 24 -12.12 15.53 -4.61
CA GLY A 24 -12.34 16.28 -3.38
C GLY A 24 -11.66 15.69 -2.15
N ALA A 25 -11.15 14.45 -2.26
CA ALA A 25 -10.48 13.77 -1.15
C ALA A 25 -9.34 12.90 -1.65
N ILE A 26 -8.22 12.96 -0.94
CA ILE A 26 -7.07 12.09 -1.18
C ILE A 26 -6.68 11.51 0.17
N ILE A 27 -6.73 10.19 0.29
CA ILE A 27 -6.37 9.47 1.51
C ILE A 27 -5.08 8.71 1.24
N THR A 28 -4.09 8.92 2.09
CA THR A 28 -2.83 8.19 2.01
C THR A 28 -2.60 7.41 3.30
N TYR A 29 -2.10 6.20 3.14
CA TYR A 29 -1.71 5.33 4.22
C TYR A 29 -0.28 4.87 4.01
N SER A 30 0.52 4.89 5.08
CA SER A 30 1.86 4.33 5.07
C SER A 30 1.96 3.28 6.17
N GLY A 31 2.25 2.04 5.78
CA GLY A 31 2.57 0.97 6.72
C GLY A 31 4.07 0.94 6.97
N THR A 32 4.46 0.87 8.23
CA THR A 32 5.87 0.85 8.64
C THR A 32 6.17 -0.41 9.44
N VAL A 33 7.45 -0.78 9.51
CA VAL A 33 7.88 -1.94 10.30
C VAL A 33 7.81 -1.58 11.78
N ARG A 34 6.90 -2.25 12.49
CA ARG A 34 6.71 -2.06 13.93
C ARG A 34 7.65 -2.98 14.70
N GLN A 35 8.16 -2.49 15.82
CA GLN A 35 9.03 -3.28 16.70
C GLN A 35 8.30 -4.54 17.21
N PHE A 36 9.03 -5.65 17.29
CA PHE A 36 8.55 -6.90 17.86
C PHE A 36 9.70 -7.57 18.64
N PRO A 37 9.39 -8.48 19.57
CA PRO A 37 10.44 -9.07 20.44
C PRO A 37 11.55 -9.73 19.65
N GLY A 38 12.80 -9.27 19.88
CA GLY A 38 13.98 -9.80 19.20
C GLY A 38 14.08 -9.45 17.74
N GLY A 39 13.20 -8.62 17.22
CA GLY A 39 13.11 -8.35 15.79
C GLY A 39 14.15 -7.37 15.28
N ALA A 40 14.73 -7.69 14.13
CA ALA A 40 15.58 -6.79 13.36
C ALA A 40 14.77 -6.07 12.27
N GLY A 41 13.75 -6.72 11.75
CA GLY A 41 12.90 -6.18 10.70
C GLY A 41 12.09 -7.27 10.02
N LEU A 42 11.55 -6.90 8.86
CA LEU A 42 10.78 -7.80 8.01
C LEU A 42 11.47 -7.99 6.67
N ASN A 43 11.26 -9.13 6.05
CA ASN A 43 11.71 -9.36 4.69
C ASN A 43 10.52 -9.72 3.81
N PHE A 44 10.44 -9.06 2.66
CA PHE A 44 9.46 -9.35 1.61
C PHE A 44 10.23 -9.77 0.36
N GLU A 45 10.07 -11.04 -0.01
CA GLU A 45 10.71 -11.56 -1.21
C GLU A 45 10.14 -10.88 -2.47
N ASP A 46 11.00 -10.56 -3.43
CA ASP A 46 10.58 -9.99 -4.71
C ASP A 46 9.93 -11.08 -5.55
N ARG A 47 8.59 -11.13 -5.52
CA ARG A 47 7.79 -12.15 -6.21
C ARG A 47 6.95 -11.52 -7.30
N GLN A 48 6.98 -12.11 -8.47
CA GLN A 48 6.18 -11.65 -9.59
C GLN A 48 4.68 -11.81 -9.33
N GLU A 49 4.27 -12.87 -8.64
CA GLU A 49 2.87 -13.11 -8.28
C GLU A 49 2.30 -11.99 -7.39
N ALA A 50 3.15 -11.34 -6.60
CA ALA A 50 2.71 -10.25 -5.73
C ALA A 50 2.20 -9.07 -6.53
N VAL A 51 2.85 -8.73 -7.65
CA VAL A 51 2.38 -7.66 -8.54
C VAL A 51 0.98 -7.96 -9.05
N GLN A 52 0.74 -9.20 -9.49
CA GLN A 52 -0.57 -9.60 -9.99
C GLN A 52 -1.63 -9.54 -8.90
N SER A 53 -1.30 -10.00 -7.69
CA SER A 53 -2.22 -9.94 -6.56
C SER A 53 -2.59 -8.50 -6.21
N LEU A 54 -1.61 -7.60 -6.19
CA LEU A 54 -1.86 -6.18 -5.91
C LEU A 54 -2.69 -5.52 -7.00
N LYS A 55 -2.46 -5.87 -8.26
CA LYS A 55 -3.27 -5.37 -9.37
C LYS A 55 -4.73 -5.83 -9.28
N GLN A 56 -4.97 -7.05 -8.84
CA GLN A 56 -6.33 -7.55 -8.62
C GLN A 56 -7.02 -6.82 -7.47
N ILE A 57 -6.28 -6.52 -6.40
CA ILE A 57 -6.81 -5.73 -5.28
C ILE A 57 -7.21 -4.34 -5.77
N GLU A 58 -6.36 -3.70 -6.55
CA GLU A 58 -6.66 -2.39 -7.15
C GLU A 58 -7.92 -2.46 -8.00
N LYS A 59 -8.01 -3.44 -8.88
CA LYS A 59 -9.15 -3.61 -9.77
C LYS A 59 -10.46 -3.78 -9.01
N ARG A 60 -10.48 -4.64 -7.97
CA ARG A 60 -11.67 -4.85 -7.16
C ARG A 60 -12.11 -3.56 -6.45
N ALA A 61 -11.17 -2.77 -5.98
CA ALA A 61 -11.49 -1.51 -5.31
C ALA A 61 -12.14 -0.51 -6.28
N VAL A 62 -11.59 -0.39 -7.49
CA VAL A 62 -12.14 0.50 -8.53
C VAL A 62 -13.55 0.06 -8.94
N GLU A 63 -13.81 -1.24 -8.99
CA GLU A 63 -15.13 -1.77 -9.34
C GLU A 63 -16.15 -1.61 -8.21
N LYS A 64 -15.70 -1.69 -6.95
CA LYS A 64 -16.58 -1.71 -5.79
C LYS A 64 -16.91 -0.33 -5.23
N PHE A 65 -15.98 0.60 -5.29
CA PHE A 65 -16.11 1.92 -4.68
C PHE A 65 -16.15 3.03 -5.73
N ASP A 66 -16.85 4.11 -5.42
CA ASP A 66 -16.91 5.31 -6.27
C ASP A 66 -15.67 6.16 -6.04
N ILE A 67 -14.56 5.77 -6.64
CA ILE A 67 -13.26 6.40 -6.48
C ILE A 67 -12.67 6.78 -7.83
N ALA A 68 -11.74 7.73 -7.83
CA ALA A 68 -11.10 8.23 -9.05
C ALA A 68 -9.83 7.44 -9.39
N ALA A 69 -8.96 7.20 -8.40
CA ALA A 69 -7.68 6.53 -8.63
C ALA A 69 -7.17 5.84 -7.39
N VAL A 70 -6.32 4.83 -7.62
CA VAL A 70 -5.64 4.07 -6.56
C VAL A 70 -4.15 4.02 -6.90
N ALA A 71 -3.31 4.18 -5.89
CA ALA A 71 -1.88 3.92 -5.97
C ALA A 71 -1.49 2.95 -4.86
N ILE A 72 -0.78 1.89 -5.22
CA ILE A 72 -0.22 0.92 -4.28
C ILE A 72 1.26 0.78 -4.58
N ILE A 73 2.11 1.10 -3.61
CA ILE A 73 3.56 0.90 -3.71
C ILE A 73 3.98 0.01 -2.56
N HIS A 74 4.55 -1.15 -2.88
CA HIS A 74 5.03 -2.10 -1.87
C HIS A 74 6.53 -2.28 -2.01
N ARG A 75 7.25 -2.11 -0.90
CA ARG A 75 8.69 -2.33 -0.89
C ARG A 75 8.99 -3.81 -0.68
N VAL A 76 10.14 -4.24 -1.21
CA VAL A 76 10.64 -5.62 -1.09
C VAL A 76 12.07 -5.60 -0.56
N GLY A 77 12.54 -6.78 -0.17
CA GLY A 77 13.84 -6.95 0.46
C GLY A 77 13.72 -6.81 1.97
N PHE A 78 14.86 -6.64 2.62
CA PHE A 78 14.89 -6.45 4.07
C PHE A 78 14.54 -5.00 4.43
N LEU A 79 13.59 -4.84 5.35
CA LEU A 79 13.14 -3.56 5.86
C LEU A 79 13.31 -3.55 7.37
N GLY A 80 14.12 -2.63 7.88
CA GLY A 80 14.38 -2.48 9.31
C GLY A 80 13.23 -1.83 10.05
N ILE A 81 13.29 -1.88 11.38
CA ILE A 81 12.29 -1.26 12.25
C ILE A 81 12.14 0.22 11.88
N THR A 82 10.93 0.70 11.77
CA THR A 82 10.49 2.04 11.37
C THR A 82 10.52 2.32 9.86
N GLU A 83 11.11 1.46 9.07
CA GLU A 83 11.11 1.68 7.61
C GLU A 83 9.71 1.51 7.00
N ASN A 84 9.47 2.25 5.93
CA ASN A 84 8.23 2.14 5.18
C ASN A 84 8.15 0.78 4.47
N ILE A 85 6.98 0.15 4.53
CA ILE A 85 6.69 -1.09 3.83
C ILE A 85 5.82 -0.83 2.61
N LEU A 86 4.76 -0.05 2.82
CA LEU A 86 3.61 0.00 1.93
C LEU A 86 3.01 1.38 1.92
N LEU A 87 2.70 1.86 0.73
CA LEU A 87 1.87 3.04 0.53
C LEU A 87 0.58 2.61 -0.14
N VAL A 88 -0.55 3.06 0.38
CA VAL A 88 -1.85 2.98 -0.31
C VAL A 88 -2.40 4.40 -0.38
N ALA A 89 -2.73 4.85 -1.57
CA ALA A 89 -3.36 6.15 -1.78
C ALA A 89 -4.61 5.99 -2.62
N VAL A 90 -5.68 6.66 -2.22
CA VAL A 90 -6.96 6.63 -2.93
C VAL A 90 -7.47 8.05 -3.09
N SER A 91 -7.87 8.41 -4.29
CA SER A 91 -8.54 9.67 -4.57
C SER A 91 -10.00 9.42 -4.96
N ALA A 92 -10.86 10.33 -4.54
CA ALA A 92 -12.29 10.26 -4.85
C ALA A 92 -12.90 11.67 -4.81
N SER A 93 -14.10 11.81 -5.35
CA SER A 93 -14.82 13.09 -5.25
C SER A 93 -15.24 13.36 -3.80
N ARG A 94 -15.53 12.30 -3.02
CA ARG A 94 -15.97 12.41 -1.62
C ARG A 94 -15.15 11.52 -0.71
N ARG A 95 -14.92 12.00 0.53
CA ARG A 95 -14.04 11.33 1.50
C ARG A 95 -14.51 9.95 1.94
N LYS A 96 -15.82 9.71 2.05
CA LYS A 96 -16.33 8.43 2.52
C LYS A 96 -15.87 7.29 1.62
N ALA A 97 -16.03 7.43 0.31
CA ALA A 97 -15.60 6.42 -0.64
C ALA A 97 -14.08 6.21 -0.60
N ALA A 98 -13.32 7.30 -0.45
CA ALA A 98 -11.86 7.23 -0.36
C ALA A 98 -11.41 6.45 0.89
N PHE A 99 -11.98 6.74 2.05
CA PHE A 99 -11.66 6.02 3.29
C PHE A 99 -12.07 4.55 3.21
N ASP A 100 -13.28 4.27 2.74
CA ASP A 100 -13.78 2.90 2.64
C ASP A 100 -12.91 2.06 1.70
N ALA A 101 -12.56 2.61 0.54
CA ALA A 101 -11.71 1.92 -0.42
C ALA A 101 -10.31 1.69 0.13
N CYS A 102 -9.71 2.70 0.75
CA CYS A 102 -8.37 2.60 1.33
C CYS A 102 -8.33 1.50 2.40
N ASN A 103 -9.31 1.48 3.30
CA ASN A 103 -9.39 0.46 4.35
C ASN A 103 -9.56 -0.94 3.77
N SER A 104 -10.40 -1.10 2.76
CA SER A 104 -10.60 -2.39 2.08
C SER A 104 -9.31 -2.89 1.43
N ILE A 105 -8.60 -2.00 0.73
CA ILE A 105 -7.32 -2.33 0.07
C ILE A 105 -6.30 -2.79 1.12
N ILE A 106 -6.16 -2.04 2.21
CA ILE A 106 -5.21 -2.38 3.28
C ILE A 106 -5.51 -3.76 3.85
N ASN A 107 -6.78 -4.07 4.11
CA ASN A 107 -7.18 -5.37 4.64
C ASN A 107 -6.80 -6.52 3.70
N GLU A 108 -7.03 -6.37 2.40
CA GLU A 108 -6.65 -7.40 1.42
C GLU A 108 -5.13 -7.57 1.33
N ILE A 109 -4.37 -6.48 1.39
CA ILE A 109 -2.91 -6.55 1.36
C ILE A 109 -2.39 -7.23 2.63
N LYS A 110 -2.99 -6.98 3.79
CA LYS A 110 -2.60 -7.65 5.04
C LYS A 110 -2.86 -9.15 4.97
N ASP A 111 -3.90 -9.58 4.30
CA ASP A 111 -4.12 -11.02 4.04
C ASP A 111 -3.01 -11.60 3.16
N LEU A 112 -2.60 -10.86 2.14
CA LEU A 112 -1.48 -11.27 1.26
C LEU A 112 -0.18 -11.39 2.05
N HIS A 113 0.05 -10.51 3.03
CA HIS A 113 1.26 -10.54 3.87
C HIS A 113 1.42 -11.87 4.63
N LYS A 114 0.34 -12.56 4.96
CA LYS A 114 0.41 -13.83 5.71
C LYS A 114 1.26 -14.88 5.02
N SER A 115 1.29 -14.88 3.68
CA SER A 115 2.10 -15.81 2.90
C SER A 115 3.37 -15.19 2.34
N TRP A 116 3.59 -13.90 2.55
CA TRP A 116 4.68 -13.15 1.93
C TRP A 116 5.68 -12.57 2.93
N GLN A 117 5.19 -12.10 4.06
CA GLN A 117 5.99 -11.44 5.08
C GLN A 117 6.78 -12.45 5.91
N ARG A 118 8.07 -12.16 6.12
CA ARG A 118 8.91 -12.96 7.03
C ARG A 118 9.55 -12.04 8.07
N GLU A 119 9.47 -12.47 9.33
CA GLU A 119 10.18 -11.80 10.42
C GLU A 119 11.66 -12.16 10.39
N VAL A 120 12.52 -11.16 10.60
CA VAL A 120 13.97 -11.33 10.69
C VAL A 120 14.38 -11.02 12.12
N GLN A 121 15.06 -11.97 12.78
CA GLN A 121 15.54 -11.82 14.15
C GLN A 121 16.93 -11.19 14.16
N LYS A 122 17.25 -10.54 15.26
CA LYS A 122 18.60 -10.01 15.48
C LYS A 122 19.64 -11.12 15.62
#